data_236bc926fa5660d4287187c6d8076c5d
#
_entry.id   236bc926fa5660d4287187c6d8076c5d
#
_cell.length_a   1.000
_cell.length_b   1.000
_cell.length_c   1.000
_cell.angle_alpha   90.00
_cell.angle_beta   90.00
_cell.angle_gamma   90.00
#
_symmetry.space_group_name_H-M   'P 1'
#
loop_
_entity.id
_entity.type
_entity.pdbx_description
1 polymer ?
#
loop_
_entity_poly.entity_id
_entity_poly.type
_entity_poly.pdbx_seq_one_letter_code
_entity_poly.pdbx_strand_id
1 'polypeptide(L)'
;LYWDLAHARLKPPPATEDEKKGLQFPICKSAKSYSARVKEIGRLGPDVLKVFDALKPYQGGDDTLWRLNELSNRDKHRTLLTVGFKTSEVRFLKKSPPPPEAPLGGGATPAEVITSVTIAPPFPLKDGDILPSGISEAEATKNVHTRYCIAFNEPGGAEGVEVVSTLAALFDRVDEVIELFRPLI
;
A
#
# COMPACT_ATOMS: atom_id res chain seq x y z
N LEU A 1 14.89 -16.84 7.47
CA LEU A 1 13.60 -17.42 7.87
C LEU A 1 13.19 -18.65 7.07
N TYR A 2 12.75 -18.51 5.80
CA TYR A 2 12.27 -19.68 5.01
C TYR A 2 13.38 -20.69 4.70
N TRP A 3 14.57 -20.23 4.48
CA TRP A 3 15.77 -21.05 4.37
C TRP A 3 16.05 -21.86 5.64
N ASP A 4 16.04 -21.20 6.80
CA ASP A 4 16.31 -21.85 8.09
C ASP A 4 15.23 -22.89 8.41
N LEU A 5 13.97 -22.55 8.13
CA LEU A 5 12.85 -23.48 8.24
C LEU A 5 13.03 -24.71 7.33
N ALA A 6 13.41 -24.50 6.07
CA ALA A 6 13.63 -25.60 5.14
C ALA A 6 14.80 -26.50 5.58
N HIS A 7 15.87 -25.93 6.06
CA HIS A 7 17.01 -26.68 6.62
C HIS A 7 16.64 -27.48 7.86
N ALA A 8 15.81 -26.94 8.73
CA ALA A 8 15.36 -27.63 9.94
C ALA A 8 14.39 -28.78 9.64
N ARG A 9 13.55 -28.65 8.60
CA ARG A 9 12.41 -29.53 8.37
C ARG A 9 12.60 -30.54 7.22
N LEU A 10 13.40 -30.22 6.20
CA LEU A 10 13.63 -31.15 5.08
C LEU A 10 14.68 -32.20 5.42
N LYS A 11 14.39 -33.46 5.11
CA LYS A 11 15.32 -34.58 5.28
C LYS A 11 15.42 -35.38 3.96
N PRO A 12 16.56 -35.39 3.27
CA PRO A 12 17.78 -34.63 3.59
C PRO A 12 17.61 -33.13 3.39
N PRO A 13 18.43 -32.31 4.06
CA PRO A 13 18.42 -30.87 3.82
C PRO A 13 18.90 -30.57 2.38
N PRO A 14 18.50 -29.43 1.80
CA PRO A 14 18.91 -29.06 0.44
C PRO A 14 20.43 -28.92 0.35
N ALA A 15 21.06 -29.71 -0.48
CA ALA A 15 22.51 -29.82 -0.58
C ALA A 15 23.09 -29.08 -1.80
N THR A 16 22.35 -29.06 -2.93
CA THR A 16 22.79 -28.42 -4.16
C THR A 16 22.38 -26.95 -4.25
N GLU A 17 23.14 -26.17 -5.00
CA GLU A 17 22.80 -24.75 -5.23
C GLU A 17 21.47 -24.57 -5.97
N ASP A 18 21.06 -25.53 -6.80
CA ASP A 18 19.78 -25.47 -7.51
C ASP A 18 18.59 -25.76 -6.57
N GLU A 19 18.77 -26.71 -5.65
CA GLU A 19 17.80 -26.93 -4.56
C GLU A 19 17.67 -25.70 -3.66
N LYS A 20 18.79 -25.06 -3.35
CA LYS A 20 18.84 -23.82 -2.57
C LYS A 20 18.14 -22.66 -3.29
N LYS A 21 18.36 -22.47 -4.59
CA LYS A 21 17.68 -21.44 -5.40
C LYS A 21 16.17 -21.64 -5.46
N GLY A 22 15.68 -22.87 -5.38
CA GLY A 22 14.26 -23.20 -5.30
C GLY A 22 13.60 -22.81 -3.98
N LEU A 23 14.37 -22.61 -2.90
CA LEU A 23 13.88 -22.29 -1.56
C LEU A 23 13.66 -20.80 -1.38
N GLN A 24 12.73 -20.23 -2.14
CA GLN A 24 12.27 -18.86 -1.94
C GLN A 24 10.95 -18.85 -1.19
N PHE A 25 10.74 -17.85 -0.35
CA PHE A 25 9.46 -17.66 0.30
C PHE A 25 8.35 -17.60 -0.77
N PRO A 26 7.31 -18.46 -0.70
CA PRO A 26 6.41 -18.71 -1.82
C PRO A 26 5.35 -17.62 -1.99
N ILE A 27 5.74 -16.44 -2.43
CA ILE A 27 4.79 -15.42 -2.83
C ILE A 27 4.39 -15.67 -4.29
N CYS A 28 3.10 -15.85 -4.55
CA CYS A 28 2.55 -16.28 -5.82
C CYS A 28 1.75 -15.17 -6.51
N LYS A 29 1.63 -15.25 -7.85
CA LYS A 29 0.83 -14.26 -8.63
C LYS A 29 -0.68 -14.44 -8.45
N SER A 30 -1.14 -15.62 -8.04
CA SER A 30 -2.56 -15.93 -7.91
C SER A 30 -2.79 -17.12 -6.99
N ALA A 31 -4.04 -17.32 -6.53
CA ALA A 31 -4.44 -18.51 -5.79
C ALA A 31 -4.15 -19.81 -6.57
N LYS A 32 -4.31 -19.82 -7.90
CA LYS A 32 -4.01 -20.98 -8.74
C LYS A 32 -2.52 -21.34 -8.71
N SER A 33 -1.64 -20.34 -8.82
CA SER A 33 -0.18 -20.59 -8.74
C SER A 33 0.25 -20.97 -7.32
N TYR A 34 -0.42 -20.47 -6.29
CA TYR A 34 -0.22 -20.90 -4.90
C TYR A 34 -0.60 -22.38 -4.72
N SER A 35 -1.78 -22.81 -5.22
CA SER A 35 -2.23 -24.21 -5.13
C SER A 35 -1.24 -25.19 -5.77
N ALA A 36 -0.54 -24.78 -6.82
CA ALA A 36 0.50 -25.61 -7.43
C ALA A 36 1.72 -25.79 -6.50
N ARG A 37 1.97 -24.86 -5.57
CA ARG A 37 3.09 -24.93 -4.61
C ARG A 37 2.74 -25.58 -3.27
N VAL A 38 1.46 -25.80 -2.98
CA VAL A 38 0.97 -26.39 -1.70
C VAL A 38 1.67 -27.73 -1.40
N LYS A 39 1.87 -28.58 -2.42
CA LYS A 39 2.56 -29.86 -2.23
C LYS A 39 4.02 -29.67 -1.80
N GLU A 40 4.72 -28.70 -2.34
CA GLU A 40 6.09 -28.36 -1.98
C GLU A 40 6.17 -27.80 -0.55
N ILE A 41 5.31 -26.84 -0.23
CA ILE A 41 5.21 -26.26 1.09
C ILE A 41 4.86 -27.31 2.15
N GLY A 42 3.95 -28.23 1.82
CA GLY A 42 3.51 -29.32 2.72
C GLY A 42 4.65 -30.29 3.12
N ARG A 43 5.75 -30.34 2.35
CA ARG A 43 6.95 -31.11 2.73
C ARG A 43 7.65 -30.55 3.97
N LEU A 44 7.42 -29.27 4.30
CA LEU A 44 7.97 -28.62 5.51
C LEU A 44 7.19 -28.97 6.78
N GLY A 45 6.01 -29.55 6.63
CA GLY A 45 5.14 -29.97 7.72
C GLY A 45 3.74 -29.36 7.64
N PRO A 46 2.75 -30.04 8.25
CA PRO A 46 1.36 -29.59 8.23
C PRO A 46 1.12 -28.28 9.03
N ASP A 47 1.93 -28.02 10.03
CA ASP A 47 1.95 -26.79 10.82
C ASP A 47 2.40 -25.59 9.97
N VAL A 48 3.46 -25.76 9.21
CA VAL A 48 3.97 -24.79 8.25
C VAL A 48 2.92 -24.49 7.17
N LEU A 49 2.31 -25.54 6.62
CA LEU A 49 1.28 -25.40 5.59
C LEU A 49 0.08 -24.60 6.10
N LYS A 50 -0.36 -24.83 7.35
CA LYS A 50 -1.46 -24.07 7.96
C LYS A 50 -1.15 -22.57 8.05
N VAL A 51 0.08 -22.20 8.38
CA VAL A 51 0.49 -20.79 8.41
C VAL A 51 0.43 -20.18 7.02
N PHE A 52 0.93 -20.86 5.99
CA PHE A 52 0.86 -20.38 4.61
C PHE A 52 -0.57 -20.28 4.08
N ASP A 53 -1.44 -21.24 4.42
CA ASP A 53 -2.85 -21.21 4.03
C ASP A 53 -3.63 -20.05 4.69
N ALA A 54 -3.27 -19.72 5.94
CA ALA A 54 -3.83 -18.56 6.62
C ALA A 54 -3.27 -17.24 6.06
N LEU A 55 -1.99 -17.21 5.70
CA LEU A 55 -1.30 -16.06 5.16
C LEU A 55 -1.76 -15.69 3.74
N LYS A 56 -2.09 -16.69 2.91
CA LYS A 56 -2.52 -16.51 1.51
C LYS A 56 -1.58 -15.62 0.69
N PRO A 57 -0.28 -15.96 0.55
CA PRO A 57 0.74 -15.10 -0.03
C PRO A 57 0.61 -14.99 -1.57
N TYR A 58 -0.45 -14.39 -2.05
CA TYR A 58 -0.74 -14.19 -3.46
C TYR A 58 -1.66 -12.98 -3.68
N GLN A 59 -1.72 -12.49 -4.91
CA GLN A 59 -2.62 -11.40 -5.29
C GLN A 59 -4.09 -11.76 -5.04
N GLY A 60 -4.81 -10.91 -4.31
CA GLY A 60 -6.18 -11.15 -3.85
C GLY A 60 -6.25 -11.96 -2.55
N GLY A 61 -5.12 -12.32 -1.96
CA GLY A 61 -5.00 -12.84 -0.61
C GLY A 61 -4.27 -11.81 0.27
N ASP A 62 -2.96 -11.99 0.47
CA ASP A 62 -2.10 -10.98 1.11
C ASP A 62 -1.50 -10.06 0.04
N ASP A 63 -2.21 -9.00 -0.29
CA ASP A 63 -1.78 -8.04 -1.30
C ASP A 63 -0.55 -7.23 -0.85
N THR A 64 -0.28 -7.15 0.45
CA THR A 64 0.91 -6.46 0.98
C THR A 64 2.17 -7.26 0.67
N LEU A 65 2.18 -8.55 0.97
CA LEU A 65 3.29 -9.44 0.59
C LEU A 65 3.45 -9.56 -0.92
N TRP A 66 2.34 -9.66 -1.66
CA TRP A 66 2.39 -9.68 -3.12
C TRP A 66 3.03 -8.41 -3.67
N ARG A 67 2.67 -7.23 -3.15
CA ARG A 67 3.25 -5.94 -3.55
C ARG A 67 4.74 -5.86 -3.23
N LEU A 68 5.16 -6.36 -2.07
CA LEU A 68 6.58 -6.47 -1.72
C LEU A 68 7.35 -7.25 -2.78
N ASN A 69 6.82 -8.40 -3.17
CA ASN A 69 7.44 -9.24 -4.19
C ASN A 69 7.51 -8.56 -5.56
N GLU A 70 6.44 -7.86 -5.97
CA GLU A 70 6.42 -7.11 -7.23
C GLU A 70 7.46 -5.98 -7.23
N LEU A 71 7.54 -5.19 -6.16
CA LEU A 71 8.53 -4.13 -6.03
C LEU A 71 9.96 -4.69 -6.02
N SER A 72 10.22 -5.75 -5.26
CA SER A 72 11.52 -6.41 -5.19
C SER A 72 11.95 -7.02 -6.53
N ASN A 73 11.02 -7.62 -7.27
CA ASN A 73 11.33 -8.18 -8.59
C ASN A 73 11.63 -7.08 -9.61
N ARG A 74 10.95 -5.94 -9.53
CA ARG A 74 11.22 -4.79 -10.40
C ARG A 74 12.57 -4.18 -10.12
N ASP A 75 12.91 -3.98 -8.84
CA ASP A 75 14.22 -3.48 -8.42
C ASP A 75 15.36 -4.38 -8.92
N LYS A 76 15.20 -5.69 -8.84
CA LYS A 76 16.21 -6.66 -9.34
C LYS A 76 16.40 -6.65 -10.86
N HIS A 77 15.35 -6.33 -11.62
CA HIS A 77 15.37 -6.41 -13.09
C HIS A 77 15.40 -5.05 -13.78
N ARG A 78 15.19 -3.97 -13.05
CA ARG A 78 15.23 -2.58 -13.54
C ARG A 78 16.11 -1.77 -12.61
N THR A 79 16.88 -0.87 -13.18
CA THR A 79 17.90 -0.11 -12.45
C THR A 79 17.35 0.87 -11.40
N LEU A 80 16.05 1.22 -11.44
CA LEU A 80 15.44 2.17 -10.50
C LEU A 80 13.91 1.98 -10.45
N LEU A 81 13.34 2.03 -9.25
CA LEU A 81 11.92 2.24 -9.06
C LEU A 81 11.61 3.72 -9.33
N THR A 82 10.67 3.97 -10.23
CA THR A 82 10.27 5.34 -10.54
C THR A 82 9.27 5.85 -9.51
N VAL A 83 9.47 7.07 -9.06
CA VAL A 83 8.56 7.77 -8.15
C VAL A 83 8.20 9.14 -8.73
N GLY A 84 7.05 9.64 -8.36
CA GLY A 84 6.57 10.95 -8.78
C GLY A 84 5.87 11.69 -7.65
N PHE A 85 5.70 12.98 -7.81
CA PHE A 85 4.86 13.76 -6.90
C PHE A 85 3.39 13.50 -7.20
N LYS A 86 2.63 13.23 -6.15
CA LYS A 86 1.18 13.09 -6.20
C LYS A 86 0.56 14.15 -5.33
N THR A 87 -0.41 14.88 -5.85
CA THR A 87 -1.29 15.70 -5.03
C THR A 87 -2.25 14.77 -4.31
N SER A 88 -2.05 14.58 -3.02
CA SER A 88 -2.91 13.68 -2.23
C SER A 88 -4.23 14.32 -1.83
N GLU A 89 -4.23 15.64 -1.69
CA GLU A 89 -5.38 16.39 -1.26
C GLU A 89 -5.29 17.84 -1.76
N VAL A 90 -6.38 18.35 -2.32
CA VAL A 90 -6.59 19.77 -2.53
C VAL A 90 -7.78 20.17 -1.70
N ARG A 91 -7.56 21.05 -0.72
CA ARG A 91 -8.61 21.55 0.18
C ARG A 91 -8.89 23.01 -0.11
N PHE A 92 -10.13 23.30 -0.41
CA PHE A 92 -10.64 24.64 -0.58
C PHE A 92 -11.42 25.04 0.67
N LEU A 93 -11.07 26.17 1.25
CA LEU A 93 -11.80 26.74 2.40
C LEU A 93 -12.80 27.76 1.91
N LYS A 94 -14.08 27.47 2.04
CA LYS A 94 -15.17 28.40 1.72
C LYS A 94 -15.66 29.06 3.00
N LYS A 95 -15.59 30.38 3.04
CA LYS A 95 -16.22 31.19 4.08
C LYS A 95 -17.68 31.37 3.71
N SER A 96 -18.59 30.81 4.50
CA SER A 96 -20.00 31.04 4.34
C SER A 96 -20.38 32.33 5.11
N PRO A 97 -21.21 33.19 4.53
CA PRO A 97 -21.76 34.31 5.29
C PRO A 97 -22.54 33.79 6.52
N PRO A 98 -22.54 34.50 7.63
CA PRO A 98 -23.31 34.10 8.78
C PRO A 98 -24.79 33.92 8.40
N PRO A 99 -25.49 32.93 8.99
CA PRO A 99 -26.91 32.75 8.71
C PRO A 99 -27.67 34.01 9.01
N PRO A 100 -28.64 34.41 8.17
CA PRO A 100 -29.47 35.56 8.45
C PRO A 100 -30.27 35.31 9.74
N GLU A 101 -30.10 36.22 10.72
CA GLU A 101 -30.87 36.35 11.94
C GLU A 101 -30.80 35.20 12.97
N ALA A 102 -29.75 35.27 13.82
CA ALA A 102 -29.96 34.85 15.22
C ALA A 102 -30.72 35.97 15.94
N PRO A 103 -31.74 35.65 16.79
CA PRO A 103 -32.51 36.70 17.49
C PRO A 103 -31.57 37.53 18.37
N LEU A 104 -31.77 38.85 18.35
CA LEU A 104 -31.06 39.87 19.12
C LEU A 104 -31.11 39.55 20.62
N GLY A 105 -30.08 38.94 21.16
CA GLY A 105 -30.02 38.69 22.61
C GLY A 105 -28.76 37.90 22.99
N GLY A 106 -27.62 38.57 22.97
CA GLY A 106 -26.38 38.02 23.50
C GLY A 106 -25.20 38.25 22.54
N GLY A 107 -24.23 39.06 22.94
CA GLY A 107 -23.08 39.50 22.16
C GLY A 107 -22.08 38.40 21.74
N ALA A 108 -22.55 37.35 21.06
CA ALA A 108 -21.71 36.37 20.39
C ALA A 108 -21.50 36.86 18.95
N THR A 109 -20.26 37.13 18.60
CA THR A 109 -19.83 37.30 17.21
C THR A 109 -20.27 36.09 16.40
N PRO A 110 -20.97 36.25 15.26
CA PRO A 110 -21.39 35.11 14.45
C PRO A 110 -20.18 34.32 14.07
N ALA A 111 -20.16 33.02 14.45
CA ALA A 111 -19.08 32.13 14.13
C ALA A 111 -19.01 31.92 12.59
N GLU A 112 -17.88 32.24 12.01
CA GLU A 112 -17.61 32.04 10.58
C GLU A 112 -17.64 30.56 10.28
N VAL A 113 -18.61 30.06 9.50
CA VAL A 113 -18.68 28.66 9.13
C VAL A 113 -17.69 28.40 7.99
N ILE A 114 -16.64 27.65 8.27
CA ILE A 114 -15.67 27.22 7.27
C ILE A 114 -16.10 25.87 6.71
N THR A 115 -16.51 25.86 5.45
CA THR A 115 -16.78 24.60 4.74
C THR A 115 -15.55 24.24 3.90
N SER A 116 -15.04 23.01 4.06
CA SER A 116 -13.93 22.52 3.24
C SER A 116 -14.42 21.51 2.21
N VAL A 117 -14.00 21.69 0.96
CA VAL A 117 -14.17 20.69 -0.09
C VAL A 117 -12.82 20.06 -0.34
N THR A 118 -12.74 18.74 -0.19
CA THR A 118 -11.53 17.97 -0.41
C THR A 118 -11.65 17.20 -1.72
N ILE A 119 -10.67 17.33 -2.58
CA ILE A 119 -10.59 16.65 -3.88
C ILE A 119 -9.30 15.82 -3.91
N ALA A 120 -9.41 14.55 -4.32
CA ALA A 120 -8.28 13.72 -4.67
C ALA A 120 -8.10 13.74 -6.20
N PRO A 121 -7.12 14.48 -6.72
CA PRO A 121 -6.90 14.56 -8.16
C PRO A 121 -6.39 13.23 -8.72
N PRO A 122 -6.57 12.99 -10.03
CA PRO A 122 -6.02 11.79 -10.68
C PRO A 122 -4.49 11.77 -10.60
N PHE A 123 -3.92 10.57 -10.67
CA PHE A 123 -2.47 10.38 -10.73
C PHE A 123 -2.08 9.59 -11.99
N PRO A 124 -1.02 9.98 -12.69
CA PRO A 124 -0.31 11.27 -12.58
C PRO A 124 -1.17 12.45 -13.06
N LEU A 125 -1.05 13.58 -12.38
CA LEU A 125 -1.68 14.82 -12.80
C LEU A 125 -1.01 15.30 -14.09
N LYS A 126 -1.81 15.59 -15.13
CA LYS A 126 -1.32 16.05 -16.44
C LYS A 126 -1.62 17.52 -16.61
N ASP A 127 -0.81 18.17 -17.46
CA ASP A 127 -1.08 19.55 -17.85
C ASP A 127 -2.45 19.66 -18.57
N GLY A 128 -3.26 20.59 -18.11
CA GLY A 128 -4.64 20.75 -18.60
C GLY A 128 -5.71 19.91 -17.88
N ASP A 129 -5.35 19.09 -16.90
CA ASP A 129 -6.34 18.36 -16.09
C ASP A 129 -7.22 19.35 -15.30
N ILE A 130 -8.54 19.20 -15.45
CA ILE A 130 -9.53 20.02 -14.75
C ILE A 130 -9.92 19.30 -13.46
N LEU A 131 -9.66 19.94 -12.32
CA LEU A 131 -10.12 19.46 -11.03
C LEU A 131 -11.59 19.86 -10.80
N PRO A 132 -12.52 18.90 -10.65
CA PRO A 132 -13.93 19.21 -10.40
C PRO A 132 -14.08 19.80 -9.00
N SER A 133 -14.09 21.13 -8.90
CA SER A 133 -14.11 21.78 -7.59
C SER A 133 -15.49 22.36 -7.22
N GLY A 134 -16.35 22.69 -8.20
CA GLY A 134 -17.57 23.44 -7.96
C GLY A 134 -17.35 24.81 -7.29
N ILE A 135 -16.11 25.30 -7.34
CA ILE A 135 -15.63 26.52 -6.69
C ILE A 135 -15.25 27.52 -7.78
N SER A 136 -15.61 28.78 -7.62
CA SER A 136 -15.23 29.82 -8.57
C SER A 136 -13.72 30.07 -8.54
N GLU A 137 -13.14 30.49 -9.66
CA GLU A 137 -11.71 30.81 -9.81
C GLU A 137 -11.25 31.86 -8.74
N ALA A 138 -12.09 32.82 -8.43
CA ALA A 138 -11.81 33.84 -7.41
C ALA A 138 -11.75 33.26 -5.97
N GLU A 139 -12.51 32.22 -5.67
CA GLU A 139 -12.47 31.51 -4.38
C GLU A 139 -11.27 30.57 -4.33
N ALA A 140 -10.94 29.89 -5.45
CA ALA A 140 -9.79 29.00 -5.56
C ALA A 140 -8.47 29.73 -5.31
N THR A 141 -8.33 30.99 -5.75
CA THR A 141 -7.07 31.74 -5.67
C THR A 141 -6.71 32.16 -4.23
N LYS A 142 -7.66 32.22 -3.30
CA LYS A 142 -7.45 32.82 -1.97
C LYS A 142 -7.29 31.81 -0.83
N ASN A 143 -7.80 30.58 -0.96
CA ASN A 143 -7.93 29.66 0.18
C ASN A 143 -7.69 28.21 -0.25
N VAL A 144 -6.60 27.95 -0.97
CA VAL A 144 -6.22 26.58 -1.41
C VAL A 144 -5.12 26.04 -0.52
N HIS A 145 -5.37 24.89 0.10
CA HIS A 145 -4.34 24.08 0.74
C HIS A 145 -4.10 22.82 -0.07
N THR A 146 -2.87 22.64 -0.53
CA THR A 146 -2.51 21.46 -1.29
C THR A 146 -1.54 20.60 -0.48
N ARG A 147 -1.86 19.31 -0.37
CA ARG A 147 -0.96 18.32 0.23
C ARG A 147 -0.35 17.49 -0.88
N TYR A 148 0.97 17.35 -0.85
CA TYR A 148 1.72 16.50 -1.76
C TYR A 148 2.26 15.30 -1.03
N CYS A 149 2.36 14.18 -1.74
CA CYS A 149 3.11 13.00 -1.31
C CYS A 149 3.97 12.46 -2.45
N ILE A 150 4.93 11.63 -2.12
CA ILE A 150 5.71 10.87 -3.11
C ILE A 150 4.96 9.56 -3.36
N ALA A 151 4.67 9.26 -4.60
CA ALA A 151 3.99 8.03 -4.99
C ALA A 151 4.82 7.24 -5.99
N PHE A 152 4.67 5.92 -5.98
CA PHE A 152 5.24 5.06 -7.00
C PHE A 152 4.60 5.37 -8.36
N ASN A 153 5.42 5.47 -9.40
CA ASN A 153 4.98 5.63 -10.79
C ASN A 153 5.24 4.33 -11.57
N GLU A 154 4.90 3.19 -10.95
CA GLU A 154 5.14 1.86 -11.51
C GLU A 154 3.82 1.20 -11.91
N PRO A 155 3.58 0.96 -13.22
CA PRO A 155 2.36 0.30 -13.69
C PRO A 155 2.17 -1.09 -13.05
N GLY A 156 0.94 -1.43 -12.70
CA GLY A 156 0.57 -2.82 -12.37
C GLY A 156 0.72 -3.25 -10.92
N GLY A 157 0.62 -2.39 -9.93
CA GLY A 157 0.54 -2.84 -8.55
C GLY A 157 0.91 -1.80 -7.50
N ALA A 158 1.69 -0.80 -7.90
CA ALA A 158 2.11 0.28 -7.01
C ALA A 158 1.87 1.68 -7.63
N GLU A 159 1.26 1.78 -8.81
CA GLU A 159 1.02 3.06 -9.46
C GLU A 159 0.11 3.95 -8.62
N GLY A 160 0.57 5.17 -8.33
CA GLY A 160 -0.16 6.15 -7.54
C GLY A 160 -0.26 5.84 -6.04
N VAL A 161 0.38 4.76 -5.57
CA VAL A 161 0.40 4.41 -4.14
C VAL A 161 1.51 5.21 -3.45
N GLU A 162 1.19 5.81 -2.30
CA GLU A 162 2.15 6.62 -1.55
C GLU A 162 3.33 5.77 -1.05
N VAL A 163 4.55 6.27 -1.25
CA VAL A 163 5.77 5.50 -0.96
C VAL A 163 5.95 5.24 0.53
N VAL A 164 5.87 6.28 1.36
CA VAL A 164 6.22 6.18 2.78
C VAL A 164 5.27 5.26 3.53
N SER A 165 3.97 5.47 3.39
CA SER A 165 2.95 4.62 4.03
C SER A 165 2.99 3.18 3.51
N THR A 166 3.29 3.00 2.22
CA THR A 166 3.44 1.67 1.64
C THR A 166 4.63 0.93 2.22
N LEU A 167 5.80 1.58 2.29
CA LEU A 167 7.00 0.95 2.86
C LEU A 167 6.81 0.62 4.35
N ALA A 168 6.15 1.51 5.11
CA ALA A 168 5.81 1.22 6.51
C ALA A 168 4.92 -0.02 6.63
N ALA A 169 3.84 -0.09 5.85
CA ALA A 169 2.95 -1.26 5.86
C ALA A 169 3.65 -2.56 5.42
N LEU A 170 4.59 -2.48 4.48
CA LEU A 170 5.40 -3.62 4.06
C LEU A 170 6.32 -4.09 5.20
N PHE A 171 6.94 -3.17 5.90
CA PHE A 171 7.82 -3.46 7.03
C PHE A 171 7.03 -4.16 8.15
N ASP A 172 5.93 -3.56 8.60
CA ASP A 172 5.06 -4.13 9.64
C ASP A 172 4.59 -5.53 9.26
N ARG A 173 4.21 -5.74 7.97
CA ARG A 173 3.76 -7.06 7.51
C ARG A 173 4.87 -8.10 7.50
N VAL A 174 6.09 -7.73 7.14
CA VAL A 174 7.24 -8.63 7.21
C VAL A 174 7.51 -9.07 8.65
N ASP A 175 7.46 -8.14 9.59
CA ASP A 175 7.63 -8.44 11.03
C ASP A 175 6.55 -9.41 11.52
N GLU A 176 5.27 -9.17 11.21
CA GLU A 176 4.19 -10.11 11.54
C GLU A 176 4.44 -11.51 10.98
N VAL A 177 4.89 -11.62 9.74
CA VAL A 177 5.20 -12.90 9.11
C VAL A 177 6.36 -13.59 9.83
N ILE A 178 7.41 -12.86 10.21
CA ILE A 178 8.52 -13.42 10.98
C ILE A 178 8.02 -14.02 12.29
N GLU A 179 7.17 -13.29 13.03
CA GLU A 179 6.62 -13.76 14.29
C GLU A 179 5.73 -15.00 14.12
N LEU A 180 4.96 -15.13 13.04
CA LEU A 180 4.17 -16.32 12.74
C LEU A 180 5.03 -17.57 12.52
N PHE A 181 6.22 -17.42 11.93
CA PHE A 181 7.12 -18.55 11.64
C PHE A 181 8.14 -18.83 12.76
N ARG A 182 8.38 -17.90 13.67
CA ARG A 182 9.37 -18.04 14.75
C ARG A 182 9.17 -19.32 15.59
N PRO A 183 7.94 -19.72 15.98
CA PRO A 183 7.72 -20.94 16.74
C PRO A 183 7.98 -22.24 15.96
N LEU A 184 8.15 -22.15 14.64
CA LEU A 184 8.27 -23.32 13.76
C LEU A 184 9.73 -23.66 13.42
N ILE A 185 10.67 -22.80 13.76
CA ILE A 185 12.11 -22.99 13.61
C ILE A 185 12.70 -23.54 14.91
#